data_50ad9f462e2a7738da8800efb52e6e29
#
_entry.id   50ad9f462e2a7738da8800efb52e6e29
#
_cell.length_a   1.000
_cell.length_b   1.000
_cell.length_c   1.000
_cell.angle_alpha   90.00
_cell.angle_beta   90.00
_cell.angle_gamma   90.00
#
_symmetry.space_group_name_H-M   'P 1'
#
loop_
_entity.id
_entity.type
_entity.pdbx_description
1 polymer ?
#
loop_
_entity_poly.entity_id
_entity_poly.type
_entity_poly.pdbx_seq_one_letter_code
_entity_poly.pdbx_strand_id
1 'polypeptide(L)'
;MIKIFVICILLLLPTGSNKEVQIDDQDLIMVGEVTNEIRMGKFAGNRNLAMGVRNILEELLMDLDYDLSDQASTKVNVRLVFFDIKNIGNNIGILHKDVSLTQIIAIGELEVKGKVKKRTTQKGTSKTISTSTLVVTEDGTFNQQTASIALKKVCEKIIKNLL
;
A
#
# COMPACT_ATOMS: atom_id res chain seq x y z
N MET A 1 -19.00 -53.62 -64.38
CA MET A 1 -18.92 -53.63 -62.92
C MET A 1 -18.30 -52.29 -62.46
N ILE A 2 -19.14 -51.35 -62.11
CA ILE A 2 -18.72 -49.99 -61.64
C ILE A 2 -18.91 -49.97 -60.14
N LYS A 3 -17.79 -49.87 -59.40
CA LYS A 3 -17.80 -49.69 -57.91
C LYS A 3 -18.01 -48.21 -57.61
N ILE A 4 -19.15 -47.88 -57.05
CA ILE A 4 -19.48 -46.56 -56.56
C ILE A 4 -18.84 -46.43 -55.18
N PHE A 5 -17.85 -45.54 -55.04
CA PHE A 5 -17.26 -45.14 -53.76
C PHE A 5 -18.09 -44.02 -53.12
N VAL A 6 -18.84 -44.37 -52.10
CA VAL A 6 -19.56 -43.34 -51.32
C VAL A 6 -18.57 -42.76 -50.32
N ILE A 7 -18.16 -41.51 -50.56
CA ILE A 7 -17.35 -40.74 -49.64
C ILE A 7 -18.27 -40.10 -48.60
N CYS A 8 -18.28 -40.64 -47.40
CA CYS A 8 -18.93 -39.98 -46.23
C CYS A 8 -18.06 -38.83 -45.79
N ILE A 9 -18.43 -37.61 -46.18
CA ILE A 9 -17.84 -36.37 -45.60
C ILE A 9 -18.48 -36.15 -44.23
N LEU A 10 -17.74 -36.51 -43.18
CA LEU A 10 -18.09 -36.18 -41.82
C LEU A 10 -17.84 -34.67 -41.62
N LEU A 11 -18.91 -33.86 -41.61
CA LEU A 11 -18.87 -32.45 -41.22
C LEU A 11 -18.50 -32.36 -39.73
N LEU A 12 -17.23 -32.14 -39.45
CA LEU A 12 -16.75 -31.69 -38.15
C LEU A 12 -17.21 -30.25 -37.93
N LEU A 13 -18.38 -30.09 -37.27
CA LEU A 13 -18.75 -28.81 -36.70
C LEU A 13 -17.76 -28.44 -35.62
N PRO A 14 -17.15 -27.25 -35.64
CA PRO A 14 -16.36 -26.80 -34.53
C PRO A 14 -17.32 -26.57 -33.35
N THR A 15 -17.26 -27.45 -32.36
CA THR A 15 -17.82 -27.19 -31.06
C THR A 15 -17.07 -25.97 -30.52
N GLY A 16 -17.73 -24.81 -30.55
CA GLY A 16 -17.26 -23.63 -29.89
C GLY A 16 -17.09 -23.95 -28.40
N SER A 17 -15.85 -24.20 -28.03
CA SER A 17 -15.44 -24.21 -26.63
C SER A 17 -15.67 -22.78 -26.13
N ASN A 18 -16.79 -22.57 -25.45
CA ASN A 18 -16.90 -21.47 -24.53
C ASN A 18 -15.75 -21.70 -23.52
N LYS A 19 -14.63 -21.06 -23.74
CA LYS A 19 -13.70 -20.78 -22.67
C LYS A 19 -14.51 -19.94 -21.67
N GLU A 20 -15.11 -20.57 -20.66
CA GLU A 20 -15.34 -19.90 -19.41
C GLU A 20 -14.02 -19.22 -19.09
N VAL A 21 -14.05 -17.89 -19.09
CA VAL A 21 -12.97 -17.08 -18.54
C VAL A 21 -12.93 -17.52 -17.08
N GLN A 22 -12.06 -18.48 -16.77
CA GLN A 22 -11.65 -18.69 -15.40
C GLN A 22 -10.99 -17.36 -15.04
N ILE A 23 -11.75 -16.52 -14.32
CA ILE A 23 -11.18 -15.39 -13.60
C ILE A 23 -10.18 -16.05 -12.68
N ASP A 24 -8.92 -15.90 -13.01
CA ASP A 24 -7.84 -16.44 -12.20
C ASP A 24 -7.98 -15.73 -10.85
N ASP A 25 -8.16 -16.49 -9.78
CA ASP A 25 -8.33 -16.01 -8.38
C ASP A 25 -7.12 -15.12 -7.94
N GLN A 26 -6.15 -14.93 -8.84
CA GLN A 26 -4.91 -14.20 -8.62
C GLN A 26 -5.07 -12.66 -8.70
N ASP A 27 -6.08 -12.19 -9.41
CA ASP A 27 -6.31 -10.75 -9.60
C ASP A 27 -7.17 -10.13 -8.48
N LEU A 28 -7.83 -10.97 -7.68
CA LEU A 28 -8.64 -10.53 -6.55
C LEU A 28 -7.76 -10.37 -5.30
N ILE A 29 -7.75 -9.17 -4.75
CA ILE A 29 -6.99 -8.83 -3.54
C ILE A 29 -7.84 -8.03 -2.57
N MET A 30 -7.52 -8.08 -1.29
CA MET A 30 -8.11 -7.19 -0.30
C MET A 30 -7.07 -6.59 0.62
N VAL A 31 -7.35 -5.40 1.13
CA VAL A 31 -6.64 -4.88 2.29
C VAL A 31 -7.20 -5.55 3.54
N GLY A 32 -6.41 -6.44 4.12
CA GLY A 32 -6.78 -7.20 5.31
C GLY A 32 -6.72 -6.38 6.58
N GLU A 33 -6.02 -6.86 7.59
CA GLU A 33 -5.89 -6.17 8.87
C GLU A 33 -4.86 -5.04 8.78
N VAL A 34 -5.28 -3.83 9.19
CA VAL A 34 -4.39 -2.69 9.36
C VAL A 34 -4.38 -2.28 10.83
N THR A 35 -3.26 -2.51 11.50
CA THR A 35 -3.09 -2.23 12.93
C THR A 35 -2.12 -1.09 13.18
N ASN A 36 -2.39 -0.33 14.24
CA ASN A 36 -1.50 0.71 14.73
C ASN A 36 -0.90 0.27 16.08
N GLU A 37 0.31 -0.28 16.03
CA GLU A 37 1.10 -0.69 17.19
C GLU A 37 2.11 0.39 17.63
N ILE A 38 2.00 1.59 17.07
CA ILE A 38 2.87 2.70 17.45
C ILE A 38 2.66 3.00 18.92
N ARG A 39 3.71 2.84 19.73
CA ARG A 39 3.70 3.32 21.10
C ARG A 39 3.58 4.83 21.05
N MET A 40 2.53 5.36 21.64
CA MET A 40 2.24 6.78 21.65
C MET A 40 3.42 7.56 22.22
N GLY A 41 4.15 8.24 21.35
CA GLY A 41 5.13 9.23 21.71
C GLY A 41 4.45 10.58 21.92
N LYS A 42 5.18 11.54 22.47
CA LYS A 42 4.74 12.92 22.77
C LYS A 42 4.03 13.63 21.58
N PHE A 43 4.30 13.18 20.35
CA PHE A 43 3.86 13.85 19.11
C PHE A 43 2.77 13.12 18.32
N ALA A 44 2.58 11.81 18.53
CA ALA A 44 1.64 11.04 17.72
C ALA A 44 0.17 11.27 18.09
N GLY A 45 -0.11 11.65 19.35
CA GLY A 45 -1.47 11.81 19.86
C GLY A 45 -2.33 10.55 19.67
N ASN A 46 -3.62 10.64 19.97
CA ASN A 46 -4.58 9.53 19.79
C ASN A 46 -5.04 9.34 18.32
N ARG A 47 -4.18 9.57 17.35
CA ARG A 47 -4.59 9.53 15.94
C ARG A 47 -4.60 8.12 15.41
N ASN A 48 -5.74 7.69 14.91
CA ASN A 48 -5.86 6.40 14.23
C ASN A 48 -5.31 6.51 12.79
N LEU A 49 -4.02 6.24 12.63
CA LEU A 49 -3.38 6.24 11.31
C LEU A 49 -3.76 5.02 10.46
N ALA A 50 -4.35 3.97 11.06
CA ALA A 50 -4.69 2.73 10.37
C ALA A 50 -5.71 2.96 9.24
N MET A 51 -6.71 3.84 9.47
CA MET A 51 -7.69 4.17 8.43
C MET A 51 -7.04 4.86 7.22
N GLY A 52 -6.12 5.79 7.46
CA GLY A 52 -5.38 6.46 6.38
C GLY A 52 -4.49 5.48 5.59
N VAL A 53 -3.87 4.52 6.26
CA VAL A 53 -3.08 3.46 5.62
C VAL A 53 -3.96 2.56 4.76
N ARG A 54 -5.14 2.15 5.26
CA ARG A 54 -6.09 1.34 4.49
C ARG A 54 -6.47 2.02 3.19
N ASN A 55 -6.92 3.27 3.25
CA ASN A 55 -7.33 4.02 2.05
C ASN A 55 -6.19 4.17 1.04
N ILE A 56 -4.96 4.44 1.51
CA ILE A 56 -3.78 4.52 0.63
C ILE A 56 -3.48 3.17 -0.03
N LEU A 57 -3.59 2.06 0.70
CA LEU A 57 -3.34 0.73 0.15
C LEU A 57 -4.39 0.35 -0.89
N GLU A 58 -5.68 0.63 -0.63
CA GLU A 58 -6.76 0.39 -1.58
C GLU A 58 -6.55 1.21 -2.87
N GLU A 59 -6.21 2.51 -2.75
CA GLU A 59 -5.86 3.36 -3.90
C GLU A 59 -4.69 2.76 -4.70
N LEU A 60 -3.61 2.37 -4.03
CA LEU A 60 -2.42 1.82 -4.69
C LEU A 60 -2.68 0.47 -5.38
N LEU A 61 -3.53 -0.37 -4.81
CA LEU A 61 -3.90 -1.65 -5.43
C LEU A 61 -4.76 -1.42 -6.67
N MET A 62 -5.72 -0.49 -6.62
CA MET A 62 -6.51 -0.10 -7.79
C MET A 62 -5.65 0.54 -8.88
N ASP A 63 -4.66 1.37 -8.53
CA ASP A 63 -3.70 1.96 -9.48
C ASP A 63 -2.83 0.90 -10.19
N LEU A 64 -2.72 -0.31 -9.61
CA LEU A 64 -2.02 -1.46 -10.17
C LEU A 64 -2.95 -2.46 -10.87
N ASP A 65 -4.18 -2.05 -11.18
CA ASP A 65 -5.20 -2.84 -11.87
C ASP A 65 -5.65 -4.11 -11.11
N TYR A 66 -5.54 -4.12 -9.76
CA TYR A 66 -6.10 -5.19 -8.95
C TYR A 66 -7.57 -4.93 -8.65
N ASP A 67 -8.37 -5.98 -8.74
CA ASP A 67 -9.78 -5.95 -8.33
C ASP A 67 -9.90 -6.16 -6.81
N LEU A 68 -10.44 -5.16 -6.11
CA LEU A 68 -10.67 -5.24 -4.66
C LEU A 68 -11.93 -6.06 -4.37
N SER A 69 -11.80 -7.08 -3.54
CA SER A 69 -12.93 -7.92 -3.12
C SER A 69 -12.78 -8.39 -1.69
N ASP A 70 -13.82 -8.20 -0.88
CA ASP A 70 -13.86 -8.69 0.52
C ASP A 70 -13.81 -10.23 0.61
N GLN A 71 -14.07 -10.92 -0.49
CA GLN A 71 -13.99 -12.38 -0.59
C GLN A 71 -12.64 -12.88 -1.11
N ALA A 72 -11.70 -11.97 -1.40
CA ALA A 72 -10.40 -12.34 -1.92
C ALA A 72 -9.64 -13.27 -0.97
N SER A 73 -9.05 -14.32 -1.54
CA SER A 73 -8.18 -15.24 -0.80
C SER A 73 -6.78 -14.66 -0.54
N THR A 74 -6.43 -13.58 -1.25
CA THR A 74 -5.17 -12.84 -1.13
C THR A 74 -5.40 -11.54 -0.36
N LYS A 75 -4.63 -11.33 0.71
CA LYS A 75 -4.77 -10.19 1.61
C LYS A 75 -3.45 -9.49 1.84
N VAL A 76 -3.47 -8.17 1.88
CA VAL A 76 -2.35 -7.35 2.33
C VAL A 76 -2.65 -6.84 3.73
N ASN A 77 -1.92 -7.35 4.72
CA ASN A 77 -1.99 -6.90 6.10
C ASN A 77 -0.86 -5.92 6.39
N VAL A 78 -1.12 -4.87 7.17
CA VAL A 78 -0.09 -3.87 7.50
C VAL A 78 -0.14 -3.51 8.98
N ARG A 79 1.04 -3.49 9.63
CA ARG A 79 1.22 -3.05 11.00
C ARG A 79 2.12 -1.84 11.06
N LEU A 80 1.63 -0.73 11.56
CA LEU A 80 2.43 0.45 11.86
C LEU A 80 3.15 0.23 13.19
N VAL A 81 4.48 0.24 13.17
CA VAL A 81 5.29 -0.10 14.37
C VAL A 81 6.09 1.07 14.91
N PHE A 82 6.32 2.09 14.09
CA PHE A 82 7.10 3.25 14.50
C PHE A 82 6.65 4.53 13.80
N PHE A 83 6.60 5.62 14.56
CA PHE A 83 6.36 6.97 14.07
C PHE A 83 7.21 7.94 14.87
N ASP A 84 7.96 8.80 14.19
CA ASP A 84 8.78 9.83 14.82
C ASP A 84 8.82 11.10 13.98
N ILE A 85 8.88 12.24 14.65
CA ILE A 85 9.09 13.56 14.03
C ILE A 85 10.33 14.18 14.68
N LYS A 86 11.35 14.40 13.87
CA LYS A 86 12.58 15.08 14.29
C LYS A 86 12.61 16.47 13.72
N ASN A 87 12.74 17.46 14.58
CA ASN A 87 12.96 18.84 14.19
C ASN A 87 14.44 19.17 14.30
N ILE A 88 14.97 19.74 13.24
CA ILE A 88 16.35 20.23 13.17
C ILE A 88 16.24 21.71 12.84
N GLY A 89 16.30 22.56 13.87
CA GLY A 89 16.33 24.01 13.72
C GLY A 89 17.78 24.50 13.52
N ASN A 90 17.97 25.40 12.59
CA ASN A 90 19.23 26.14 12.43
C ASN A 90 18.95 27.63 12.31
N ASN A 91 19.63 28.42 13.11
CA ASN A 91 19.59 29.90 13.03
C ASN A 91 20.67 30.38 12.05
N ILE A 92 20.26 31.16 11.05
CA ILE A 92 21.16 31.83 10.12
C ILE A 92 20.87 33.34 10.24
N GLY A 93 21.60 34.02 11.12
CA GLY A 93 21.35 35.43 11.46
C GLY A 93 19.99 35.63 12.11
N ILE A 94 19.15 36.47 11.51
CA ILE A 94 17.77 36.73 11.98
C ILE A 94 16.74 35.74 11.41
N LEU A 95 17.17 34.84 10.54
CA LEU A 95 16.32 33.83 9.92
C LEU A 95 16.42 32.53 10.70
N HIS A 96 15.28 31.99 11.09
CA HIS A 96 15.16 30.66 11.65
C HIS A 96 14.66 29.69 10.56
N LYS A 97 15.42 28.64 10.34
CA LYS A 97 15.07 27.56 9.39
C LYS A 97 14.78 26.29 10.16
N ASP A 98 13.53 25.87 10.13
CA ASP A 98 13.10 24.59 10.70
C ASP A 98 13.04 23.50 9.63
N VAL A 99 13.62 22.38 9.92
CA VAL A 99 13.53 21.19 9.12
C VAL A 99 12.89 20.09 9.95
N SER A 100 11.65 19.74 9.61
CA SER A 100 10.94 18.61 10.21
C SER A 100 11.11 17.37 9.35
N LEU A 101 11.61 16.30 9.93
CA LEU A 101 11.73 14.98 9.32
C LEU A 101 10.72 14.04 9.97
N THR A 102 9.70 13.64 9.23
CA THR A 102 8.76 12.59 9.64
C THR A 102 9.25 11.24 9.16
N GLN A 103 9.28 10.26 10.05
CA GLN A 103 9.67 8.89 9.77
C GLN A 103 8.60 7.92 10.25
N ILE A 104 8.22 6.98 9.38
CA ILE A 104 7.25 5.92 9.68
C ILE A 104 7.87 4.60 9.28
N ILE A 105 7.71 3.57 10.14
CA ILE A 105 8.09 2.20 9.82
C ILE A 105 6.84 1.34 9.94
N ALA A 106 6.62 0.52 8.91
CA ALA A 106 5.52 -0.44 8.90
C ALA A 106 6.02 -1.82 8.41
N ILE A 107 5.33 -2.84 8.88
CA ILE A 107 5.50 -4.22 8.46
C ILE A 107 4.31 -4.57 7.59
N GLY A 108 4.58 -5.01 6.36
CA GLY A 108 3.59 -5.53 5.43
C GLY A 108 3.68 -7.04 5.31
N GLU A 109 2.55 -7.71 5.21
CA GLU A 109 2.44 -9.16 5.03
C GLU A 109 1.48 -9.47 3.90
N LEU A 110 1.89 -10.34 2.99
CA LEU A 110 1.03 -10.93 1.97
C LEU A 110 0.55 -12.29 2.47
N GLU A 111 -0.74 -12.40 2.69
CA GLU A 111 -1.40 -13.62 3.09
C GLU A 111 -2.18 -14.20 1.91
N VAL A 112 -2.02 -15.48 1.62
CA VAL A 112 -2.74 -16.20 0.58
C VAL A 112 -3.36 -17.46 1.19
N LYS A 113 -4.69 -17.56 1.08
CA LYS A 113 -5.45 -18.70 1.62
C LYS A 113 -5.15 -18.96 3.12
N GLY A 114 -5.10 -17.88 3.93
CA GLY A 114 -4.83 -17.94 5.37
C GLY A 114 -3.37 -18.21 5.76
N LYS A 115 -2.43 -18.16 4.81
CA LYS A 115 -1.00 -18.37 5.08
C LYS A 115 -0.17 -17.18 4.64
N VAL A 116 0.66 -16.66 5.55
CA VAL A 116 1.62 -15.61 5.20
C VAL A 116 2.66 -16.15 4.23
N LYS A 117 2.70 -15.61 3.03
CA LYS A 117 3.62 -15.98 1.96
C LYS A 117 4.86 -15.09 1.91
N LYS A 118 4.67 -13.82 2.22
CA LYS A 118 5.73 -12.82 2.14
C LYS A 118 5.58 -11.79 3.25
N ARG A 119 6.68 -11.31 3.79
CA ARG A 119 6.71 -10.26 4.80
C ARG A 119 7.80 -9.26 4.46
N THR A 120 7.53 -7.98 4.63
CA THR A 120 8.50 -6.91 4.42
C THR A 120 8.40 -5.86 5.53
N THR A 121 9.51 -5.24 5.86
CA THR A 121 9.56 -4.08 6.77
C THR A 121 10.04 -2.89 5.98
N GLN A 122 9.24 -1.85 5.92
CA GLN A 122 9.54 -0.67 5.11
C GLN A 122 9.53 0.61 5.92
N LYS A 123 10.30 1.59 5.43
CA LYS A 123 10.43 2.92 6.01
C LYS A 123 9.97 3.98 5.01
N GLY A 124 9.02 4.79 5.43
CA GLY A 124 8.61 6.03 4.75
C GLY A 124 9.19 7.25 5.46
N THR A 125 9.67 8.21 4.69
CA THR A 125 10.18 9.49 5.22
C THR A 125 9.64 10.65 4.43
N SER A 126 9.34 11.74 5.13
CA SER A 126 8.97 13.02 4.55
C SER A 126 9.75 14.14 5.24
N LYS A 127 10.08 15.18 4.47
CA LYS A 127 10.83 16.33 4.96
C LYS A 127 10.03 17.60 4.65
N THR A 128 9.85 18.43 5.65
CA THR A 128 9.29 19.78 5.49
C THR A 128 10.34 20.80 5.92
N ILE A 129 10.41 21.87 5.16
CA ILE A 129 11.31 23.01 5.45
C ILE A 129 10.40 24.23 5.63
N SER A 130 10.45 24.86 6.79
CA SER A 130 9.83 26.16 7.04
C SER A 130 10.91 27.19 7.38
N THR A 131 10.71 28.41 6.90
CA THR A 131 11.53 29.59 7.26
C THR A 131 10.65 30.61 7.93
N SER A 132 11.06 31.06 9.10
CA SER A 132 10.38 32.12 9.84
C SER A 132 11.36 33.19 10.30
N THR A 133 10.88 34.42 10.46
CA THR A 133 11.65 35.51 11.05
C THR A 133 11.49 35.59 12.57
N LEU A 134 10.62 34.79 13.13
CA LEU A 134 10.36 34.68 14.56
C LEU A 134 10.81 33.30 15.04
N VAL A 135 11.55 33.27 16.15
CA VAL A 135 11.91 32.03 16.83
C VAL A 135 10.65 31.49 17.52
N VAL A 136 9.90 30.67 16.83
CA VAL A 136 8.82 29.89 17.44
C VAL A 136 9.45 28.57 17.86
N THR A 137 9.82 28.47 19.12
CA THR A 137 10.25 27.20 19.73
C THR A 137 9.02 26.36 20.05
N GLU A 138 8.32 25.89 19.04
CA GLU A 138 7.35 24.83 19.22
C GLU A 138 8.01 23.49 18.91
N ASP A 139 8.16 22.69 19.96
CA ASP A 139 8.52 21.28 19.86
C ASP A 139 7.57 20.61 18.83
N GLY A 140 8.12 20.18 17.74
CA GLY A 140 7.57 19.34 16.67
C GLY A 140 6.07 19.25 16.58
N THR A 141 5.42 20.23 15.95
CA THR A 141 4.00 20.10 15.66
C THR A 141 3.77 19.00 14.63
N PHE A 142 2.79 18.13 14.91
CA PHE A 142 2.34 17.14 13.94
C PHE A 142 1.83 17.85 12.68
N ASN A 143 2.52 17.66 11.57
CA ASN A 143 2.06 18.15 10.28
C ASN A 143 1.39 16.98 9.54
N GLN A 144 0.06 17.09 9.35
CA GLN A 144 -0.73 16.06 8.68
C GLN A 144 -0.23 15.78 7.25
N GLN A 145 0.18 16.80 6.53
CA GLN A 145 0.66 16.65 5.15
C GLN A 145 1.96 15.83 5.09
N THR A 146 2.92 16.13 5.99
CA THR A 146 4.17 15.35 6.04
C THR A 146 3.96 13.92 6.50
N ALA A 147 3.05 13.70 7.44
CA ALA A 147 2.68 12.36 7.87
C ALA A 147 2.04 11.57 6.72
N SER A 148 1.12 12.18 5.98
CA SER A 148 0.47 11.57 4.81
C SER A 148 1.47 11.19 3.72
N ILE A 149 2.42 12.07 3.39
CA ILE A 149 3.48 11.75 2.41
C ILE A 149 4.37 10.60 2.89
N ALA A 150 4.73 10.56 4.18
CA ALA A 150 5.52 9.47 4.73
C ALA A 150 4.75 8.14 4.73
N LEU A 151 3.44 8.16 5.04
CA LEU A 151 2.53 7.02 4.95
C LEU A 151 2.43 6.52 3.51
N LYS A 152 2.18 7.39 2.53
CA LYS A 152 2.10 6.99 1.11
C LYS A 152 3.39 6.30 0.68
N LYS A 153 4.55 6.87 0.98
CA LYS A 153 5.85 6.28 0.65
C LYS A 153 6.11 4.92 1.30
N VAL A 154 5.67 4.68 2.52
CA VAL A 154 5.83 3.36 3.16
C VAL A 154 4.90 2.34 2.54
N CYS A 155 3.65 2.71 2.23
CA CYS A 155 2.68 1.84 1.56
C CYS A 155 3.13 1.46 0.15
N GLU A 156 3.60 2.42 -0.66
CA GLU A 156 4.18 2.17 -2.00
C GLU A 156 5.31 1.13 -1.95
N LYS A 157 6.23 1.28 -0.96
CA LYS A 157 7.33 0.32 -0.79
C LYS A 157 6.83 -1.05 -0.32
N ILE A 158 5.82 -1.11 0.54
CA ILE A 158 5.22 -2.36 0.99
C ILE A 158 4.62 -3.09 -0.21
N ILE A 159 3.74 -2.44 -0.97
CA ILE A 159 3.11 -3.02 -2.16
C ILE A 159 4.15 -3.50 -3.15
N LYS A 160 5.11 -2.64 -3.53
CA LYS A 160 6.20 -3.01 -4.45
C LYS A 160 7.01 -4.23 -4.01
N ASN A 161 7.15 -4.46 -2.70
CA ASN A 161 7.94 -5.58 -2.18
C ASN A 161 7.10 -6.82 -1.89
N LEU A 162 5.77 -6.71 -1.79
CA LEU A 162 4.89 -7.84 -1.56
C LEU A 162 4.38 -8.45 -2.86
N LEU A 163 4.06 -7.64 -3.81
CA LEU A 163 3.57 -8.01 -5.14
C LEU A 163 4.69 -7.94 -6.17
#